data_3e006601b2bd13c986071ea8832967f6
#
_entry.id   3e006601b2bd13c986071ea8832967f6
#
_cell.length_a   1.000
_cell.length_b   1.000
_cell.length_c   1.000
_cell.angle_alpha   90.00
_cell.angle_beta   90.00
_cell.angle_gamma   90.00
#
_symmetry.space_group_name_H-M   'P 1'
#
loop_
_entity.id
_entity.type
_entity.pdbx_description
1 polymer ?
#
loop_
_entity_poly.entity_id
_entity_poly.type
_entity_poly.pdbx_seq_one_letter_code
_entity_poly.pdbx_strand_id
1 'polypeptide(L)'
;MPLFKLGAKMPQVGDNAWVAPNATVIGDVRLGKNASIWWNATLRGDNDPIHIGDNTNIQDGSVLHTDEGVPMRIGENVTVGHLVMLHGCTVGDGSPVSYTHLTLPTKRIV
;
A
#
# COMPACT_ATOMS: atom_id res chain seq x y z
N MET A 1 -7.86 -0.15 -14.35
CA MET A 1 -6.99 0.06 -13.20
C MET A 1 -5.55 -0.19 -13.61
N PRO A 2 -4.59 0.69 -13.27
CA PRO A 2 -3.19 0.54 -13.70
C PRO A 2 -2.45 -0.47 -12.81
N LEU A 3 -2.63 -1.72 -13.13
CA LEU A 3 -2.01 -2.84 -12.42
C LEU A 3 -0.92 -3.41 -13.32
N PHE A 4 0.28 -3.56 -12.78
CA PHE A 4 1.42 -4.00 -13.56
C PHE A 4 2.00 -5.29 -13.00
N LYS A 5 2.21 -6.23 -13.90
CA LYS A 5 2.84 -7.50 -13.58
C LYS A 5 4.37 -7.34 -13.56
N LEU A 6 5.01 -7.99 -12.62
CA LEU A 6 6.47 -8.01 -12.52
C LEU A 6 6.93 -9.47 -12.45
N GLY A 7 7.35 -10.03 -13.58
CA GLY A 7 7.63 -11.45 -13.66
C GLY A 7 6.35 -12.26 -13.42
N ALA A 8 6.39 -13.15 -12.44
CA ALA A 8 5.22 -13.92 -12.03
C ALA A 8 4.36 -13.19 -10.99
N LYS A 9 4.82 -12.05 -10.50
CA LYS A 9 4.13 -11.30 -9.45
C LYS A 9 3.10 -10.38 -10.09
N MET A 10 1.85 -10.56 -9.73
CA MET A 10 0.73 -9.80 -10.27
C MET A 10 -0.12 -9.25 -9.14
N PRO A 11 -0.51 -7.97 -9.18
CA PRO A 11 -1.40 -7.43 -8.16
C PRO A 11 -2.71 -8.21 -8.09
N GLN A 12 -3.17 -8.45 -6.87
CA GLN A 12 -4.44 -9.09 -6.58
C GLN A 12 -5.38 -8.06 -5.99
N VAL A 13 -6.56 -7.94 -6.55
CA VAL A 13 -7.51 -6.88 -6.21
C VAL A 13 -8.74 -7.51 -5.60
N GLY A 14 -9.03 -7.17 -4.36
CA GLY A 14 -10.21 -7.64 -3.66
C GLY A 14 -11.49 -7.05 -4.22
N ASP A 15 -12.61 -7.58 -3.76
CA ASP A 15 -13.92 -7.12 -4.20
C ASP A 15 -14.10 -5.63 -3.94
N ASN A 16 -14.59 -4.93 -4.96
CA ASN A 16 -14.92 -3.52 -4.86
C ASN A 16 -13.73 -2.62 -4.52
N ALA A 17 -12.50 -3.09 -4.70
CA ALA A 17 -11.32 -2.25 -4.55
C ALA A 17 -11.17 -1.34 -5.76
N TRP A 18 -10.58 -0.16 -5.53
CA TRP A 18 -10.44 0.85 -6.58
C TRP A 18 -9.03 1.39 -6.65
N VAL A 19 -8.53 1.53 -7.86
CA VAL A 19 -7.20 2.11 -8.12
C VAL A 19 -7.38 3.26 -9.10
N ALA A 20 -6.90 4.45 -8.72
CA ALA A 20 -7.02 5.63 -9.56
C ALA A 20 -6.30 5.45 -10.90
N PRO A 21 -6.79 6.08 -11.98
CA PRO A 21 -6.21 5.87 -13.31
C PRO A 21 -4.72 6.21 -13.43
N ASN A 22 -4.21 7.11 -12.62
CA ASN A 22 -2.79 7.47 -12.66
C ASN A 22 -2.00 6.99 -11.45
N ALA A 23 -2.58 6.12 -10.63
CA ALA A 23 -1.81 5.42 -9.62
C ALA A 23 -1.02 4.30 -10.27
N THR A 24 -0.03 3.76 -9.57
CA THR A 24 0.76 2.64 -10.06
C THR A 24 0.78 1.55 -9.00
N VAL A 25 0.31 0.37 -9.35
CA VAL A 25 0.35 -0.80 -8.47
C VAL A 25 1.10 -1.88 -9.23
N ILE A 26 2.29 -2.24 -8.74
CA ILE A 26 3.16 -3.16 -9.47
C ILE A 26 3.69 -4.28 -8.58
N GLY A 27 3.68 -5.48 -9.10
CA GLY A 27 4.26 -6.64 -8.47
C GLY A 27 3.32 -7.31 -7.46
N ASP A 28 3.90 -7.85 -6.39
CA ASP A 28 3.15 -8.58 -5.38
C ASP A 28 2.46 -7.62 -4.41
N VAL A 29 1.34 -7.07 -4.85
CA VAL A 29 0.50 -6.19 -4.06
C VAL A 29 -0.87 -6.82 -3.93
N ARG A 30 -1.38 -6.90 -2.71
CA ARG A 30 -2.66 -7.52 -2.42
C ARG A 30 -3.57 -6.50 -1.77
N LEU A 31 -4.61 -6.12 -2.52
CA LEU A 31 -5.58 -5.12 -2.07
C LEU A 31 -6.79 -5.83 -1.49
N GLY A 32 -7.14 -5.48 -0.27
CA GLY A 32 -8.30 -6.02 0.38
C GLY A 32 -9.61 -5.50 -0.19
N LYS A 33 -10.70 -5.99 0.36
CA LYS A 33 -12.05 -5.62 -0.03
C LYS A 33 -12.28 -4.13 0.27
N ASN A 34 -12.85 -3.41 -0.69
CA ASN A 34 -13.12 -1.97 -0.59
C ASN A 34 -11.87 -1.11 -0.35
N ALA A 35 -10.68 -1.63 -0.58
CA ALA A 35 -9.47 -0.83 -0.51
C ALA A 35 -9.45 0.17 -1.66
N SER A 36 -8.83 1.33 -1.44
CA SER A 36 -8.74 2.35 -2.49
C SER A 36 -7.35 2.95 -2.54
N ILE A 37 -6.85 3.07 -3.76
CA ILE A 37 -5.53 3.64 -4.05
C ILE A 37 -5.75 4.88 -4.90
N TRP A 38 -5.34 6.03 -4.39
CA TRP A 38 -5.74 7.32 -4.94
C TRP A 38 -4.71 7.87 -5.93
N TRP A 39 -4.95 9.06 -6.43
CA TRP A 39 -4.22 9.64 -7.56
C TRP A 39 -2.71 9.76 -7.27
N ASN A 40 -1.90 9.38 -8.24
CA ASN A 40 -0.43 9.43 -8.18
C ASN A 40 0.20 8.56 -7.09
N ALA A 41 -0.55 7.73 -6.41
CA ALA A 41 0.03 6.82 -5.43
C ALA A 41 0.79 5.70 -6.15
N THR A 42 1.86 5.21 -5.52
CA THR A 42 2.69 4.14 -6.07
C THR A 42 2.87 3.05 -5.02
N LEU A 43 2.43 1.84 -5.36
CA LEU A 43 2.63 0.66 -4.53
C LEU A 43 3.51 -0.30 -5.31
N ARG A 44 4.73 -0.49 -4.83
CA ARG A 44 5.72 -1.30 -5.54
C ARG A 44 6.15 -2.50 -4.70
N GLY A 45 5.51 -3.64 -4.96
CA GLY A 45 5.81 -4.91 -4.30
C GLY A 45 6.77 -5.74 -5.13
N ASP A 46 7.96 -5.20 -5.39
CA ASP A 46 8.95 -5.86 -6.24
C ASP A 46 9.89 -6.79 -5.47
N ASN A 47 10.11 -6.56 -4.20
CA ASN A 47 10.92 -7.45 -3.36
C ASN A 47 10.03 -8.39 -2.57
N ASP A 48 9.32 -7.87 -1.58
CA ASP A 48 8.38 -8.64 -0.77
C ASP A 48 6.98 -8.07 -0.91
N PRO A 49 5.94 -8.83 -0.51
CA PRO A 49 4.56 -8.40 -0.76
C PRO A 49 4.17 -7.15 0.04
N ILE A 50 3.23 -6.41 -0.54
CA ILE A 50 2.50 -5.35 0.14
C ILE A 50 1.07 -5.84 0.34
N HIS A 51 0.62 -5.90 1.58
CA HIS A 51 -0.75 -6.23 1.93
C HIS A 51 -1.49 -4.97 2.37
N ILE A 52 -2.56 -4.66 1.69
CA ILE A 52 -3.45 -3.56 2.06
C ILE A 52 -4.75 -4.18 2.58
N GLY A 53 -5.09 -3.91 3.82
CA GLY A 53 -6.27 -4.48 4.46
C GLY A 53 -7.59 -3.94 3.92
N ASP A 54 -8.68 -4.54 4.36
CA ASP A 54 -10.02 -4.16 3.92
C ASP A 54 -10.35 -2.73 4.36
N ASN A 55 -11.09 -2.01 3.51
CA ASN A 55 -11.55 -0.64 3.78
C ASN A 55 -10.43 0.37 4.03
N THR A 56 -9.22 0.07 3.61
CA THR A 56 -8.06 0.94 3.78
C THR A 56 -7.91 1.82 2.56
N ASN A 57 -7.53 3.08 2.77
CA ASN A 57 -7.29 4.00 1.66
C ASN A 57 -5.84 4.51 1.70
N ILE A 58 -5.21 4.49 0.54
CA ILE A 58 -3.87 5.02 0.33
C ILE A 58 -4.05 6.26 -0.53
N GLN A 59 -3.85 7.43 0.06
CA GLN A 59 -4.24 8.67 -0.57
C GLN A 59 -3.17 9.25 -1.50
N ASP A 60 -3.49 10.37 -2.09
CA ASP A 60 -2.77 10.95 -3.22
C ASP A 60 -1.28 11.09 -2.99
N GLY A 61 -0.49 10.64 -3.97
CA GLY A 61 0.95 10.84 -3.99
C GLY A 61 1.76 9.97 -3.05
N SER A 62 1.13 9.09 -2.28
CA SER A 62 1.84 8.23 -1.34
C SER A 62 2.64 7.15 -2.06
N VAL A 63 3.76 6.76 -1.47
CA VAL A 63 4.64 5.75 -2.03
C VAL A 63 4.87 4.65 -1.01
N LEU A 64 4.55 3.42 -1.38
CA LEU A 64 4.74 2.24 -0.55
C LEU A 64 5.68 1.28 -1.26
N HIS A 65 6.73 0.86 -0.57
CA HIS A 65 7.76 0.01 -1.14
C HIS A 65 8.25 -1.00 -0.12
N THR A 66 8.75 -2.13 -0.59
CA THR A 66 9.30 -3.18 0.27
C THR A 66 10.74 -3.47 -0.09
N ASP A 67 11.51 -3.90 0.91
CA ASP A 67 12.82 -4.49 0.71
C ASP A 67 12.72 -6.00 0.84
N GLU A 68 13.74 -6.69 0.36
CA GLU A 68 13.83 -8.13 0.50
C GLU A 68 13.83 -8.50 1.99
N GLY A 69 12.97 -9.45 2.37
CA GLY A 69 12.82 -9.90 3.74
C GLY A 69 12.01 -8.96 4.62
N VAL A 70 11.49 -7.87 4.08
CA VAL A 70 10.74 -6.88 4.87
C VAL A 70 9.41 -6.58 4.18
N PRO A 71 8.42 -7.46 4.32
CA PRO A 71 7.10 -7.21 3.71
C PRO A 71 6.41 -6.04 4.38
N MET A 72 5.45 -5.46 3.67
CA MET A 72 4.63 -4.39 4.20
C MET A 72 3.22 -4.91 4.47
N ARG A 73 2.71 -4.57 5.63
CA ARG A 73 1.34 -4.92 6.00
C ARG A 73 0.64 -3.69 6.54
N ILE A 74 -0.34 -3.23 5.79
CA ILE A 74 -1.24 -2.16 6.23
C ILE A 74 -2.54 -2.83 6.66
N GLY A 75 -2.99 -2.54 7.87
CA GLY A 75 -4.16 -3.17 8.43
C GLY A 75 -5.48 -2.75 7.78
N GLU A 76 -6.58 -3.12 8.41
CA GLU A 76 -7.92 -2.76 7.97
C GLU A 76 -8.31 -1.39 8.51
N ASN A 77 -9.18 -0.69 7.77
CA ASN A 77 -9.72 0.61 8.17
C ASN A 77 -8.63 1.63 8.45
N VAL A 78 -7.53 1.57 7.71
CA VAL A 78 -6.41 2.49 7.84
C VAL A 78 -6.55 3.61 6.82
N THR A 79 -6.23 4.83 7.23
CA THR A 79 -6.10 5.96 6.32
C THR A 79 -4.63 6.33 6.22
N VAL A 80 -4.04 6.13 5.05
CA VAL A 80 -2.71 6.66 4.74
C VAL A 80 -2.93 7.97 4.00
N GLY A 81 -2.57 9.07 4.65
CA GLY A 81 -2.83 10.40 4.12
C GLY A 81 -2.00 10.72 2.88
N HIS A 82 -2.03 11.98 2.48
CA HIS A 82 -1.35 12.40 1.25
C HIS A 82 0.16 12.43 1.41
N LEU A 83 0.89 12.10 0.35
CA LEU A 83 2.35 12.24 0.26
C LEU A 83 3.10 11.51 1.39
N VAL A 84 2.59 10.37 1.80
CA VAL A 84 3.24 9.54 2.82
C VAL A 84 4.18 8.56 2.13
N MET A 85 5.36 8.38 2.69
CA MET A 85 6.27 7.33 2.26
C MET A 85 6.34 6.25 3.33
N LEU A 86 6.03 5.02 2.96
CA LEU A 86 6.16 3.86 3.83
C LEU A 86 7.08 2.84 3.17
N HIS A 87 7.99 2.30 3.96
CA HIS A 87 8.98 1.37 3.45
C HIS A 87 9.13 0.21 4.45
N GLY A 88 8.68 -0.97 4.06
CA GLY A 88 8.87 -2.18 4.85
C GLY A 88 8.42 -2.07 6.30
N CYS A 89 7.17 -1.65 6.53
CA CYS A 89 6.66 -1.47 7.87
C CYS A 89 5.30 -2.13 8.04
N THR A 90 4.85 -2.20 9.28
CA THR A 90 3.51 -2.70 9.61
C THR A 90 2.72 -1.55 10.23
N VAL A 91 1.52 -1.34 9.71
CA VAL A 91 0.58 -0.34 10.24
C VAL A 91 -0.62 -1.09 10.81
N GLY A 92 -0.91 -0.86 12.08
CA GLY A 92 -2.02 -1.53 12.75
C GLY A 92 -3.38 -1.06 12.28
N ASP A 93 -4.41 -1.88 12.51
CA ASP A 93 -5.77 -1.59 12.10
C ASP A 93 -6.25 -0.25 12.67
N GLY A 94 -7.00 0.49 11.87
CA GLY A 94 -7.61 1.75 12.28
C GLY A 94 -6.66 2.91 12.45
N SER A 95 -5.38 2.75 12.15
CA SER A 95 -4.38 3.80 12.37
C SER A 95 -4.49 4.91 11.34
N PRO A 96 -4.39 6.19 11.76
CA PRO A 96 -4.18 7.28 10.82
C PRO A 96 -2.69 7.48 10.58
N VAL A 97 -2.29 7.62 9.33
CA VAL A 97 -0.89 7.87 8.96
C VAL A 97 -0.84 9.11 8.09
N SER A 98 0.03 10.04 8.45
CA SER A 98 0.23 11.25 7.67
C SER A 98 1.71 11.44 7.35
N TYR A 99 2.01 12.42 6.49
CA TYR A 99 3.40 12.63 6.09
C TYR A 99 4.32 13.01 7.27
N THR A 100 3.75 13.44 8.37
CA THR A 100 4.51 13.71 9.57
C THR A 100 4.92 12.44 10.32
N HIS A 101 4.34 11.31 9.96
CA HIS A 101 4.72 10.02 10.49
C HIS A 101 5.81 9.41 9.61
N LEU A 102 7.02 9.98 9.72
CA LEU A 102 8.15 9.44 8.99
C LEU A 102 8.49 8.08 9.57
N THR A 103 8.39 7.06 8.76
CA THR A 103 8.56 5.70 9.24
C THR A 103 9.99 5.25 9.06
N LEU A 104 10.49 4.52 10.05
CA LEU A 104 11.70 3.76 9.89
C LEU A 104 11.33 2.37 9.41
N PRO A 105 12.16 1.76 8.56
CA PRO A 105 11.93 0.40 8.11
C PRO A 105 11.72 -0.54 9.29
N THR A 106 10.83 -1.51 9.13
CA THR A 106 10.52 -2.56 10.10
C THR A 106 9.83 -2.09 11.37
N LYS A 107 9.59 -0.81 11.54
CA LYS A 107 8.87 -0.31 12.69
C LYS A 107 7.37 -0.44 12.49
N ARG A 108 6.68 -0.76 13.57
CA ARG A 108 5.22 -0.73 13.56
C ARG A 108 4.75 0.68 13.86
N ILE A 109 3.74 1.11 13.11
CA ILE A 109 3.09 2.40 13.29
C ILE A 109 1.67 2.13 13.76
N VAL A 110 1.28 2.79 14.80
CA VAL A 110 -0.07 2.63 15.36
C VAL A 110 -0.97 3.77 14.95
#